data_ab066d30da2ddee6341a900c3d44d488
#
_entry.id   ab066d30da2ddee6341a900c3d44d488
#
_cell.length_a   1.000
_cell.length_b   1.000
_cell.length_c   1.000
_cell.angle_alpha   90.00
_cell.angle_beta   90.00
_cell.angle_gamma   90.00
#
_symmetry.space_group_name_H-M   'P 1'
#
loop_
_entity.id
_entity.type
_entity.pdbx_description
1 polymer ?
#
loop_
_entity_poly.entity_id
_entity_poly.type
_entity_poly.pdbx_seq_one_letter_code
_entity_poly.pdbx_strand_id
1 'polypeptide(L)'
;FEDFADMTFGADPRDLRWSDLIYRIRENNPNVSLTVWCNEDTPLIWGQVIRELAGINPNEKIKGGFDLISEIMTSEGMKRFRAYLADNVDLSEMQKRRVISAFLDKFGRDDMIEEELDLPGWTEALVDELSDIYDEDVFEISRIPGVNYIAP
;
A
#
# COMPACT_ATOMS: atom_id res chain seq x y z
N PHE A 1 -10.69 -19.69 -12.62
CA PHE A 1 -10.32 -18.27 -12.62
C PHE A 1 -10.59 -17.63 -14.00
N GLU A 2 -10.15 -18.27 -15.10
CA GLU A 2 -10.44 -17.78 -16.47
C GLU A 2 -11.93 -17.55 -16.69
N ASP A 3 -12.79 -18.52 -16.34
CA ASP A 3 -14.25 -18.39 -16.41
C ASP A 3 -14.77 -17.23 -15.52
N PHE A 4 -14.14 -17.00 -14.37
CA PHE A 4 -14.51 -15.91 -13.47
C PHE A 4 -14.07 -14.54 -14.02
N ALA A 5 -12.87 -14.46 -14.58
CA ALA A 5 -12.36 -13.26 -15.22
C ALA A 5 -13.23 -12.87 -16.43
N ASP A 6 -13.55 -13.82 -17.30
CA ASP A 6 -14.44 -13.64 -18.46
C ASP A 6 -15.85 -13.19 -18.04
N MET A 7 -16.41 -13.79 -16.99
CA MET A 7 -17.75 -13.46 -16.50
C MET A 7 -17.80 -12.11 -15.75
N THR A 8 -16.74 -11.75 -15.06
CA THR A 8 -16.76 -10.60 -14.13
C THR A 8 -16.20 -9.34 -14.77
N PHE A 9 -15.17 -9.45 -15.58
CA PHE A 9 -14.48 -8.31 -16.16
C PHE A 9 -14.70 -8.17 -17.67
N GLY A 10 -15.02 -9.26 -18.37
CA GLY A 10 -15.20 -9.27 -19.83
C GLY A 10 -13.96 -8.78 -20.59
N ALA A 11 -12.80 -8.76 -19.92
CA ALA A 11 -11.54 -8.25 -20.43
C ALA A 11 -10.39 -9.11 -19.89
N ASP A 12 -9.29 -9.17 -20.62
CA ASP A 12 -8.05 -9.78 -20.16
C ASP A 12 -7.57 -9.01 -18.91
N PRO A 13 -7.22 -9.67 -17.79
CA PRO A 13 -6.68 -9.00 -16.62
C PRO A 13 -5.41 -8.16 -16.92
N ARG A 14 -4.70 -8.48 -18.02
CA ARG A 14 -3.56 -7.70 -18.51
C ARG A 14 -3.94 -6.31 -19.01
N ASP A 15 -5.20 -6.11 -19.38
CA ASP A 15 -5.71 -4.81 -19.88
C ASP A 15 -6.23 -3.92 -18.75
N LEU A 16 -6.29 -4.42 -17.50
CA LEU A 16 -6.76 -3.65 -16.36
C LEU A 16 -5.70 -2.63 -15.93
N ARG A 17 -6.10 -1.37 -15.86
CA ARG A 17 -5.27 -0.26 -15.38
C ARG A 17 -6.04 0.60 -14.39
N TRP A 18 -5.46 0.79 -13.21
CA TRP A 18 -5.99 1.73 -12.21
C TRP A 18 -5.82 3.18 -12.65
N SER A 19 -4.76 3.49 -13.40
CA SER A 19 -4.55 4.80 -14.01
C SER A 19 -5.72 5.22 -14.89
N ASP A 20 -6.26 4.33 -15.71
CA ASP A 20 -7.44 4.61 -16.55
C ASP A 20 -8.67 5.00 -15.73
N LEU A 21 -8.89 4.32 -14.60
CA LEU A 21 -9.96 4.68 -13.68
C LEU A 21 -9.73 6.07 -13.09
N ILE A 22 -8.51 6.37 -12.68
CA ILE A 22 -8.13 7.65 -12.09
C ILE A 22 -8.29 8.78 -13.11
N TYR A 23 -7.87 8.59 -14.36
CA TYR A 23 -8.08 9.55 -15.44
C TYR A 23 -9.57 9.82 -15.66
N ARG A 24 -10.41 8.78 -15.75
CA ARG A 24 -11.87 8.94 -15.90
C ARG A 24 -12.50 9.69 -14.74
N ILE A 25 -12.06 9.43 -13.50
CA ILE A 25 -12.53 10.18 -12.33
C ILE A 25 -12.14 11.65 -12.45
N ARG A 26 -10.90 11.95 -12.81
CA ARG A 26 -10.37 13.32 -12.96
C ARG A 26 -11.07 14.10 -14.08
N GLU A 27 -11.28 13.48 -15.23
CA GLU A 27 -11.97 14.09 -16.36
C GLU A 27 -13.40 14.50 -16.01
N ASN A 28 -14.12 13.64 -15.30
CA ASN A 28 -15.51 13.91 -14.93
C ASN A 28 -15.64 14.78 -13.67
N ASN A 29 -14.58 14.88 -12.84
CA ASN A 29 -14.58 15.61 -11.58
C ASN A 29 -13.30 16.43 -11.40
N PRO A 30 -13.03 17.43 -12.26
CA PRO A 30 -11.73 18.14 -12.30
C PRO A 30 -11.42 18.92 -11.00
N ASN A 31 -12.44 19.25 -10.21
CA ASN A 31 -12.32 20.04 -8.97
C ASN A 31 -12.23 19.19 -7.70
N VAL A 32 -12.31 17.85 -7.82
CA VAL A 32 -12.22 16.95 -6.67
C VAL A 32 -10.76 16.60 -6.42
N SER A 33 -10.30 16.78 -5.19
CA SER A 33 -9.00 16.27 -4.74
C SER A 33 -9.03 14.75 -4.70
N LEU A 34 -8.04 14.12 -5.27
CA LEU A 34 -7.92 12.67 -5.29
C LEU A 34 -6.63 12.25 -4.59
N THR A 35 -6.78 11.43 -3.55
CA THR A 35 -5.66 10.79 -2.86
C THR A 35 -5.69 9.30 -3.13
N VAL A 36 -4.55 8.74 -3.52
CA VAL A 36 -4.39 7.34 -3.93
C VAL A 36 -3.20 6.72 -3.22
N TRP A 37 -3.28 5.47 -2.87
CA TRP A 37 -2.18 4.66 -2.34
C TRP A 37 -2.33 3.19 -2.74
N CYS A 38 -1.25 2.44 -2.70
CA CYS A 38 -1.29 0.99 -2.83
C CYS A 38 -1.68 0.37 -1.49
N ASN A 39 -2.63 -0.56 -1.50
CA ASN A 39 -3.16 -1.14 -0.27
C ASN A 39 -2.13 -2.02 0.46
N GLU A 40 -1.26 -2.69 -0.26
CA GLU A 40 -0.13 -3.47 0.26
C GLU A 40 0.84 -2.63 1.07
N ASP A 41 0.98 -1.34 0.73
CA ASP A 41 1.84 -0.40 1.46
C ASP A 41 1.21 0.12 2.76
N THR A 42 -0.07 -0.16 2.98
CA THR A 42 -0.82 0.37 4.12
C THR A 42 -0.12 0.21 5.46
N PRO A 43 0.53 -0.92 5.80
CA PRO A 43 1.26 -1.05 7.06
C PRO A 43 2.35 0.01 7.25
N LEU A 44 3.00 0.44 6.17
CA LEU A 44 4.07 1.44 6.18
C LEU A 44 3.55 2.87 6.30
N ILE A 45 2.36 3.14 5.73
CA ILE A 45 1.79 4.47 5.55
C ILE A 45 0.51 4.70 6.37
N TRP A 46 0.09 3.72 7.20
CA TRP A 46 -1.19 3.73 7.93
C TRP A 46 -1.49 5.04 8.63
N GLY A 47 -0.51 5.58 9.35
CA GLY A 47 -0.67 6.85 10.05
C GLY A 47 -0.99 8.03 9.13
N GLN A 48 -0.45 8.04 7.90
CA GLN A 48 -0.74 9.07 6.91
C GLN A 48 -2.12 8.86 6.29
N VAL A 49 -2.46 7.63 5.92
CA VAL A 49 -3.79 7.29 5.36
C VAL A 49 -4.90 7.72 6.31
N ILE A 50 -4.78 7.43 7.61
CA ILE A 50 -5.78 7.85 8.61
C ILE A 50 -5.90 9.38 8.71
N ARG A 51 -4.79 10.11 8.66
CA ARG A 51 -4.83 11.58 8.70
C ARG A 51 -5.53 12.16 7.48
N GLU A 52 -5.23 11.65 6.29
CA GLU A 52 -5.88 12.05 5.04
C GLU A 52 -7.38 11.78 5.08
N LEU A 53 -7.78 10.55 5.44
CA LEU A 53 -9.18 10.17 5.54
C LEU A 53 -9.97 10.99 6.56
N ALA A 54 -9.36 11.33 7.68
CA ALA A 54 -10.00 12.07 8.77
C ALA A 54 -9.84 13.60 8.67
N GLY A 55 -9.06 14.11 7.70
CA GLY A 55 -8.76 15.54 7.59
C GLY A 55 -7.98 16.09 8.78
N ILE A 56 -7.13 15.27 9.40
CA ILE A 56 -6.33 15.64 10.58
C ILE A 56 -5.01 16.28 10.14
N ASN A 57 -4.56 17.29 10.89
CA ASN A 57 -3.28 17.92 10.62
C ASN A 57 -2.13 16.90 10.59
N PRO A 58 -1.23 16.94 9.57
CA PRO A 58 -0.13 15.98 9.43
C PRO A 58 0.78 15.84 10.65
N ASN A 59 0.89 16.90 11.47
CA ASN A 59 1.73 16.91 12.67
C ASN A 59 1.03 16.39 13.94
N GLU A 60 -0.27 16.08 13.85
CA GLU A 60 -1.03 15.60 15.00
C GLU A 60 -0.76 14.12 15.24
N LYS A 61 -0.53 13.78 16.52
CA LYS A 61 -0.30 12.39 16.91
C LYS A 61 -1.64 11.66 16.95
N ILE A 62 -1.73 10.57 16.20
CA ILE A 62 -2.89 9.67 16.23
C ILE A 62 -2.62 8.46 17.13
N LYS A 63 -3.66 7.97 17.80
CA LYS A 63 -3.61 6.66 18.47
C LYS A 63 -3.75 5.57 17.41
N GLY A 64 -3.09 4.43 17.64
CA GLY A 64 -3.21 3.29 16.73
C GLY A 64 -2.38 3.40 15.43
N GLY A 65 -1.50 4.39 15.32
CA GLY A 65 -0.67 4.56 14.12
C GLY A 65 0.25 3.39 13.78
N PHE A 66 0.41 2.45 14.71
CA PHE A 66 1.22 1.23 14.54
C PHE A 66 0.43 -0.05 14.79
N ASP A 67 -0.91 0.02 14.81
CA ASP A 67 -1.73 -1.15 15.12
C ASP A 67 -1.58 -2.22 14.04
N LEU A 68 -1.60 -1.86 12.74
CA LEU A 68 -1.38 -2.80 11.65
C LEU A 68 -0.01 -3.47 11.74
N ILE A 69 1.05 -2.68 12.03
CA ILE A 69 2.40 -3.23 12.18
C ILE A 69 2.46 -4.21 13.36
N SER A 70 1.70 -3.96 14.42
CA SER A 70 1.67 -4.85 15.58
C SER A 70 1.04 -6.22 15.31
N GLU A 71 0.19 -6.32 14.29
CA GLU A 71 -0.40 -7.60 13.86
C GLU A 71 0.57 -8.44 13.01
N ILE A 72 1.38 -7.79 12.18
CA ILE A 72 2.29 -8.44 11.23
C ILE A 72 3.74 -8.53 11.73
N MET A 73 4.03 -8.07 12.94
CA MET A 73 5.34 -8.13 13.57
C MET A 73 5.30 -8.94 14.87
N THR A 74 6.39 -9.65 15.17
CA THR A 74 6.50 -10.36 16.43
C THR A 74 6.47 -9.40 17.63
N SER A 75 6.00 -9.87 18.79
CA SER A 75 5.95 -9.08 20.03
C SER A 75 7.33 -8.55 20.44
N GLU A 76 8.38 -9.33 20.22
CA GLU A 76 9.77 -8.91 20.47
C GLU A 76 10.20 -7.80 19.48
N GLY A 77 9.87 -7.94 18.21
CA GLY A 77 10.09 -6.92 17.18
C GLY A 77 9.42 -5.59 17.57
N MET A 78 8.12 -5.64 17.92
CA MET A 78 7.36 -4.46 18.34
C MET A 78 7.94 -3.77 19.57
N LYS A 79 8.41 -4.55 20.55
CA LYS A 79 9.05 -3.98 21.75
C LYS A 79 10.33 -3.22 21.39
N ARG A 80 11.18 -3.80 20.55
CA ARG A 80 12.42 -3.17 20.07
C ARG A 80 12.14 -1.96 19.17
N PHE A 81 11.16 -2.08 18.28
CA PHE A 81 10.73 -0.99 17.41
C PHE A 81 10.28 0.24 18.21
N ARG A 82 9.42 0.04 19.22
CA ARG A 82 8.96 1.13 20.09
C ARG A 82 10.11 1.77 20.88
N ALA A 83 11.05 0.97 21.38
CA ALA A 83 12.25 1.48 22.06
C ALA A 83 13.10 2.34 21.11
N TYR A 84 13.35 1.84 19.89
CA TYR A 84 14.08 2.56 18.86
C TYR A 84 13.44 3.92 18.52
N LEU A 85 12.12 3.97 18.37
CA LEU A 85 11.40 5.22 18.12
C LEU A 85 11.45 6.18 19.30
N ALA A 86 11.45 5.68 20.53
CA ALA A 86 11.59 6.51 21.73
C ALA A 86 12.97 7.18 21.82
N ASP A 87 14.02 6.48 21.38
CA ASP A 87 15.39 6.99 21.33
C ASP A 87 15.65 7.91 20.12
N ASN A 88 14.77 7.86 19.10
CA ASN A 88 14.93 8.59 17.85
C ASN A 88 13.64 9.39 17.53
N VAL A 89 13.37 10.43 18.32
CA VAL A 89 12.10 11.18 18.26
C VAL A 89 11.96 12.10 17.05
N ASP A 90 13.08 12.49 16.43
CA ASP A 90 13.14 13.49 15.34
C ASP A 90 13.12 12.84 13.93
N LEU A 91 12.76 11.56 13.81
CA LEU A 91 12.66 10.88 12.51
C LEU A 91 11.57 11.51 11.65
N SER A 92 11.92 11.83 10.40
CA SER A 92 10.94 12.18 9.37
C SER A 92 10.04 10.97 9.04
N GLU A 93 8.89 11.20 8.42
CA GLU A 93 7.99 10.11 8.01
C GLU A 93 8.69 9.10 7.08
N MET A 94 9.49 9.57 6.12
CA MET A 94 10.30 8.71 5.25
C MET A 94 11.31 7.86 6.04
N GLN A 95 11.96 8.44 7.04
CA GLN A 95 12.89 7.69 7.89
C GLN A 95 12.16 6.65 8.74
N LYS A 96 10.98 6.98 9.27
CA LYS A 96 10.14 6.02 10.00
C LYS A 96 9.76 4.83 9.14
N ARG A 97 9.34 5.05 7.88
CA ARG A 97 9.00 3.97 6.93
C ARG A 97 10.18 3.03 6.69
N ARG A 98 11.37 3.58 6.45
CA ARG A 98 12.60 2.76 6.31
C ARG A 98 12.90 1.94 7.56
N VAL A 99 12.68 2.51 8.74
CA VAL A 99 12.83 1.79 10.01
C VAL A 99 11.79 0.68 10.13
N ILE A 100 10.52 0.95 9.78
CA ILE A 100 9.45 -0.05 9.78
C ILE A 100 9.81 -1.21 8.84
N SER A 101 10.20 -0.92 7.59
CA SER A 101 10.63 -1.93 6.63
C SER A 101 11.75 -2.81 7.18
N ALA A 102 12.82 -2.19 7.69
CA ALA A 102 13.95 -2.94 8.26
C ALA A 102 13.56 -3.79 9.50
N PHE A 103 12.57 -3.36 10.26
CA PHE A 103 12.06 -4.15 11.39
C PHE A 103 11.15 -5.29 10.91
N LEU A 104 10.33 -5.08 9.88
CA LEU A 104 9.52 -6.14 9.26
C LEU A 104 10.40 -7.20 8.60
N ASP A 105 11.44 -6.82 7.88
CA ASP A 105 12.41 -7.76 7.29
C ASP A 105 13.02 -8.71 8.33
N LYS A 106 13.16 -8.24 9.57
CA LYS A 106 13.81 -9.01 10.64
C LYS A 106 12.84 -9.68 11.60
N PHE A 107 11.69 -9.10 11.82
CA PHE A 107 10.73 -9.48 12.86
C PHE A 107 9.31 -9.63 12.32
N GLY A 108 9.13 -9.58 11.00
CA GLY A 108 7.86 -9.86 10.36
C GLY A 108 7.37 -11.27 10.68
N ARG A 109 6.08 -11.45 10.61
CA ARG A 109 5.40 -12.72 10.76
C ARG A 109 4.95 -13.17 9.37
N ASP A 110 5.73 -14.02 8.72
CA ASP A 110 5.46 -14.50 7.36
C ASP A 110 4.09 -15.13 7.24
N ASP A 111 3.65 -15.85 8.29
CA ASP A 111 2.32 -16.46 8.40
C ASP A 111 1.15 -15.46 8.35
N MET A 112 1.41 -14.18 8.57
CA MET A 112 0.43 -13.10 8.56
C MET A 112 0.58 -12.14 7.38
N ILE A 113 1.67 -12.24 6.64
CA ILE A 113 2.01 -11.35 5.52
C ILE A 113 1.76 -12.05 4.19
N GLU A 114 2.08 -13.35 4.11
CA GLU A 114 1.98 -14.14 2.89
C GLU A 114 0.92 -15.22 3.05
N GLU A 115 -0.01 -15.29 2.11
CA GLU A 115 -0.97 -16.39 1.96
C GLU A 115 -0.77 -17.01 0.58
N GLU A 116 -0.33 -18.26 0.53
CA GLU A 116 -0.26 -19.01 -0.71
C GLU A 116 -1.67 -19.37 -1.19
N LEU A 117 -2.12 -18.76 -2.25
CA LEU A 117 -3.38 -19.07 -2.91
C LEU A 117 -3.11 -19.92 -4.15
N ASP A 118 -3.46 -21.22 -4.08
CA ASP A 118 -3.45 -22.10 -5.26
C ASP A 118 -4.73 -21.86 -6.08
N LEU A 119 -4.66 -20.91 -6.99
CA LEU A 119 -5.76 -20.57 -7.88
C LEU A 119 -5.55 -21.22 -9.25
N PRO A 120 -6.53 -21.98 -9.77
CA PRO A 120 -6.45 -22.55 -11.11
C PRO A 120 -6.20 -21.47 -12.17
N GLY A 121 -5.20 -21.67 -13.02
CA GLY A 121 -4.80 -20.73 -14.06
C GLY A 121 -3.78 -19.67 -13.64
N TRP A 122 -3.50 -19.52 -12.35
CA TRP A 122 -2.40 -18.66 -11.87
C TRP A 122 -1.08 -19.41 -11.99
N THR A 123 -0.30 -19.04 -12.98
CA THR A 123 1.07 -19.56 -13.13
C THR A 123 2.05 -18.49 -12.65
N GLU A 124 3.22 -18.91 -12.21
CA GLU A 124 4.31 -18.01 -11.83
C GLU A 124 4.59 -16.96 -12.93
N ALA A 125 4.66 -17.39 -14.18
CA ALA A 125 4.86 -16.50 -15.32
C ALA A 125 3.73 -15.46 -15.50
N LEU A 126 2.47 -15.83 -15.21
CA LEU A 126 1.35 -14.89 -15.26
C LEU A 126 1.43 -13.89 -14.11
N VAL A 127 1.80 -14.34 -12.91
CA VAL A 127 1.97 -13.47 -11.74
C VAL A 127 3.08 -12.46 -12.00
N ASP A 128 4.23 -12.89 -12.51
CA ASP A 128 5.34 -12.01 -12.86
C ASP A 128 4.89 -10.95 -13.90
N GLU A 129 4.21 -11.37 -14.96
CA GLU A 129 3.70 -10.45 -15.99
C GLU A 129 2.70 -9.43 -15.44
N LEU A 130 1.76 -9.87 -14.59
CA LEU A 130 0.79 -8.97 -13.96
C LEU A 130 1.45 -8.02 -12.96
N SER A 131 2.50 -8.46 -12.26
CA SER A 131 3.27 -7.63 -11.35
C SER A 131 4.01 -6.52 -12.10
N ASP A 132 4.67 -6.85 -13.22
CA ASP A 132 5.33 -5.84 -14.06
C ASP A 132 4.32 -4.79 -14.57
N ILE A 133 3.16 -5.25 -15.03
CA ILE A 133 2.06 -4.38 -15.49
C ILE A 133 1.55 -3.47 -14.36
N TYR A 134 1.42 -4.02 -13.16
CA TYR A 134 0.99 -3.27 -11.99
C TYR A 134 2.01 -2.20 -11.58
N ASP A 135 3.28 -2.54 -11.56
CA ASP A 135 4.36 -1.61 -11.22
C ASP A 135 4.44 -0.44 -12.21
N GLU A 136 4.29 -0.72 -13.52
CA GLU A 136 4.20 0.32 -14.55
C GLU A 136 3.00 1.25 -14.32
N ASP A 137 1.85 0.69 -13.98
CA ASP A 137 0.62 1.45 -13.73
C ASP A 137 0.72 2.32 -12.47
N VAL A 138 1.28 1.79 -11.39
CA VAL A 138 1.57 2.54 -10.16
C VAL A 138 2.52 3.70 -10.41
N PHE A 139 3.56 3.45 -11.23
CA PHE A 139 4.49 4.50 -11.63
C PHE A 139 3.79 5.61 -12.42
N GLU A 140 2.86 5.28 -13.31
CA GLU A 140 2.05 6.24 -14.03
C GLU A 140 1.15 7.03 -13.08
N ILE A 141 0.42 6.35 -12.18
CA ILE A 141 -0.46 6.97 -11.18
C ILE A 141 0.28 8.02 -10.35
N SER A 142 1.50 7.71 -9.92
CA SER A 142 2.33 8.61 -9.12
C SER A 142 2.64 9.94 -9.79
N ARG A 143 2.43 10.05 -11.11
CA ARG A 143 2.73 11.21 -11.95
C ARG A 143 1.50 11.92 -12.49
N ILE A 144 0.29 11.41 -12.24
CA ILE A 144 -0.94 12.05 -12.72
C ILE A 144 -1.10 13.42 -12.06
N PRO A 145 -1.18 14.52 -12.84
CA PRO A 145 -1.31 15.85 -12.28
C PRO A 145 -2.58 16.01 -11.45
N GLY A 146 -2.42 16.54 -10.24
CA GLY A 146 -3.55 16.77 -9.31
C GLY A 146 -4.03 15.54 -8.58
N VAL A 147 -3.28 14.44 -8.63
CA VAL A 147 -3.42 13.28 -7.74
C VAL A 147 -2.38 13.38 -6.64
N ASN A 148 -2.80 13.20 -5.40
CA ASN A 148 -1.93 13.05 -4.25
C ASN A 148 -1.65 11.55 -4.04
N TYR A 149 -0.49 11.08 -4.50
CA TYR A 149 -0.08 9.69 -4.31
C TYR A 149 0.72 9.54 -3.01
N ILE A 150 0.21 8.69 -2.10
CA ILE A 150 0.92 8.36 -0.85
C ILE A 150 1.81 7.15 -1.13
N ALA A 151 3.11 7.41 -1.32
CA ALA A 151 4.11 6.36 -1.52
C ALA A 151 4.61 5.80 -0.17
N PRO A 152 5.07 4.53 -0.12
CA PRO A 152 5.69 3.93 1.06
C PRO A 152 7.06 4.51 1.40
#